data_3191d08581b8761fd6759e678352013a
#
_entry.id   3191d08581b8761fd6759e678352013a
#
_cell.length_a   1.000
_cell.length_b   1.000
_cell.length_c   1.000
_cell.angle_alpha   90.00
_cell.angle_beta   90.00
_cell.angle_gamma   90.00
#
_symmetry.space_group_name_H-M   'P 1'
#
loop_
_entity.id
_entity.type
_entity.pdbx_description
1 polymer ?
#
loop_
_entity_poly.entity_id
_entity_poly.type
_entity_poly.pdbx_seq_one_letter_code
_entity_poly.pdbx_strand_id
1 'polypeptide(L)'
;MKCAALTGISPEVIKDLRAGKPRTIELQSTHNIMSIAGVKPGPDSHIFMTSVDIEDLDPGDHGICVIVLATSVSMKRMVEFAHGAYYEERERMSARIQVKYCASSVVREVYREGVFGPTSVEVLKSCCYHAG
;
A
#
# COMPACT_ATOMS: atom_id res chain seq x y z
N MET A 1 -12.83 -9.23 -6.40
CA MET A 1 -12.79 -7.79 -6.16
C MET A 1 -11.45 -7.24 -6.61
N LYS A 2 -11.48 -6.24 -7.45
CA LYS A 2 -10.26 -5.58 -7.92
C LYS A 2 -9.98 -4.35 -7.06
N CYS A 3 -8.77 -4.21 -6.57
CA CYS A 3 -8.39 -3.07 -5.74
C CYS A 3 -6.90 -2.74 -5.89
N ALA A 4 -6.52 -1.55 -5.45
CA ALA A 4 -5.13 -1.16 -5.40
C ALA A 4 -4.35 -2.11 -4.46
N ALA A 5 -3.08 -2.30 -4.75
CA ALA A 5 -2.21 -3.17 -3.96
C ALA A 5 -1.01 -2.41 -3.44
N LEU A 6 -0.71 -2.59 -2.16
CA LEU A 6 0.51 -2.12 -1.53
C LEU A 6 1.39 -3.32 -1.22
N THR A 7 2.63 -3.27 -1.69
CA THR A 7 3.59 -4.36 -1.60
C THR A 7 4.76 -4.00 -0.71
N GLY A 8 5.51 -5.01 -0.26
CA GLY A 8 6.68 -4.77 0.58
C GLY A 8 6.37 -4.20 1.95
N ILE A 9 5.17 -4.40 2.45
CA ILE A 9 4.77 -3.89 3.77
C ILE A 9 5.39 -4.78 4.86
N SER A 10 5.87 -4.14 5.92
CA SER A 10 6.46 -4.87 7.03
C SER A 10 5.54 -5.95 7.58
N PRO A 11 6.02 -7.18 7.79
CA PRO A 11 5.21 -8.24 8.39
C PRO A 11 4.64 -7.88 9.74
N GLU A 12 5.34 -7.06 10.52
CA GLU A 12 4.86 -6.60 11.83
C GLU A 12 3.64 -5.70 11.71
N VAL A 13 3.61 -4.84 10.70
CA VAL A 13 2.46 -3.99 10.44
C VAL A 13 1.24 -4.84 10.08
N ILE A 14 1.43 -5.83 9.22
CA ILE A 14 0.35 -6.75 8.83
C ILE A 14 -0.16 -7.53 10.06
N LYS A 15 0.74 -7.98 10.91
CA LYS A 15 0.39 -8.67 12.15
C LYS A 15 -0.45 -7.78 13.07
N ASP A 16 -0.04 -6.53 13.25
CA ASP A 16 -0.78 -5.59 14.10
C ASP A 16 -2.17 -5.31 13.54
N LEU A 17 -2.28 -5.16 12.22
CA LEU A 17 -3.57 -4.97 11.58
C LEU A 17 -4.48 -6.18 11.79
N ARG A 18 -3.96 -7.39 11.64
CA ARG A 18 -4.73 -8.62 11.90
C ARG A 18 -5.20 -8.73 13.35
N ALA A 19 -4.47 -8.13 14.29
CA ALA A 19 -4.84 -8.08 15.68
C ALA A 19 -5.92 -7.03 15.98
N GLY A 20 -6.39 -6.31 14.98
CA GLY A 20 -7.45 -5.34 15.13
C GLY A 20 -6.99 -3.93 15.46
N LYS A 21 -5.70 -3.65 15.37
CA LYS A 21 -5.17 -2.32 15.65
C LYS A 21 -5.12 -1.50 14.37
N PRO A 22 -5.86 -0.37 14.27
CA PRO A 22 -5.69 0.54 13.15
C PRO A 22 -4.25 1.08 13.12
N ARG A 23 -3.71 1.23 11.92
CA ARG A 23 -2.33 1.73 11.75
C ARG A 23 -2.28 2.83 10.71
N THR A 24 -1.38 3.77 10.96
CA THR A 24 -0.98 4.74 9.97
C THR A 24 0.36 4.27 9.40
N ILE A 25 0.41 4.10 8.09
CA ILE A 25 1.58 3.57 7.40
C ILE A 25 2.15 4.65 6.52
N GLU A 26 3.47 4.85 6.61
CA GLU A 26 4.17 5.77 5.74
C GLU A 26 4.68 5.01 4.52
N LEU A 27 4.34 5.51 3.34
CA LEU A 27 4.73 4.93 2.07
C LEU A 27 5.82 5.78 1.44
N GLN A 28 6.90 5.14 1.00
CA GLN A 28 8.01 5.83 0.37
C GLN A 28 8.31 5.33 -1.04
N SER A 29 7.91 4.12 -1.37
CA SER A 29 8.15 3.60 -2.70
C SER A 29 7.20 4.21 -3.72
N THR A 30 7.71 4.55 -4.88
CA THR A 30 6.94 5.22 -5.93
C THR A 30 5.71 4.41 -6.34
N HIS A 31 5.86 3.12 -6.55
CA HIS A 31 4.74 2.28 -6.98
C HIS A 31 3.61 2.21 -5.94
N ASN A 32 3.94 2.17 -4.64
CA ASN A 32 2.92 2.19 -3.59
C ASN A 32 2.20 3.54 -3.53
N ILE A 33 2.93 4.64 -3.64
CA ILE A 33 2.34 5.97 -3.65
C ILE A 33 1.42 6.12 -4.86
N MET A 34 1.84 5.68 -6.02
CA MET A 34 1.03 5.72 -7.24
C MET A 34 -0.22 4.84 -7.12
N SER A 35 -0.09 3.71 -6.45
CA SER A 35 -1.23 2.80 -6.26
C SER A 35 -2.36 3.41 -5.43
N ILE A 36 -2.04 4.27 -4.48
CA ILE A 36 -3.06 4.91 -3.64
C ILE A 36 -3.48 6.30 -4.11
N ALA A 37 -2.84 6.85 -5.14
CA ALA A 37 -3.08 8.23 -5.56
C ALA A 37 -4.53 8.54 -5.92
N GLY A 38 -5.27 7.56 -6.43
CA GLY A 38 -6.67 7.73 -6.76
C GLY A 38 -7.64 7.16 -5.72
N VAL A 39 -7.15 6.68 -4.60
CA VAL A 39 -7.99 6.03 -3.60
C VAL A 39 -8.57 7.08 -2.65
N LYS A 40 -9.88 7.06 -2.47
CA LYS A 40 -10.57 7.95 -1.54
C LYS A 40 -10.94 7.19 -0.27
N PRO A 41 -10.71 7.77 0.92
CA PRO A 41 -11.13 7.13 2.16
C PRO A 41 -12.64 6.89 2.22
N GLY A 42 -13.02 5.82 2.87
CA GLY A 42 -14.43 5.50 3.07
C GLY A 42 -14.67 4.03 3.40
N PRO A 43 -15.86 3.67 3.87
CA PRO A 43 -16.15 2.30 4.29
C PRO A 43 -16.12 1.28 3.16
N ASP A 44 -16.28 1.74 1.92
CA ASP A 44 -16.22 0.86 0.75
C ASP A 44 -14.86 0.90 0.06
N SER A 45 -13.91 1.63 0.62
CA SER A 45 -12.59 1.77 0.03
C SER A 45 -11.65 0.71 0.57
N HIS A 46 -11.41 -0.31 -0.23
CA HIS A 46 -10.55 -1.43 0.14
C HIS A 46 -9.27 -1.40 -0.66
N ILE A 47 -8.17 -1.77 0.00
CA ILE A 47 -6.90 -2.04 -0.68
C ILE A 47 -6.33 -3.34 -0.18
N PHE A 48 -5.50 -3.96 -1.00
CA PHE A 48 -4.77 -5.17 -0.64
C PHE A 48 -3.39 -4.79 -0.14
N MET A 49 -2.93 -5.44 0.93
CA MET A 49 -1.59 -5.24 1.48
C MET A 49 -0.88 -6.56 1.65
N THR A 50 0.38 -6.61 1.28
CA THR A 50 1.20 -7.80 1.44
C THR A 50 2.64 -7.43 1.75
N SER A 51 3.35 -8.36 2.42
CA SER A 51 4.79 -8.25 2.64
C SER A 51 5.61 -8.67 1.43
N VAL A 52 4.99 -9.33 0.45
CA VAL A 52 5.66 -9.72 -0.78
C VAL A 52 6.05 -8.47 -1.56
N ASP A 53 7.28 -8.46 -2.11
CA ASP A 53 7.73 -7.35 -2.93
C ASP A 53 7.02 -7.33 -4.28
N ILE A 54 6.96 -6.14 -4.89
CA ILE A 54 6.25 -5.97 -6.16
C ILE A 54 6.78 -6.89 -7.26
N GLU A 55 8.05 -7.19 -7.25
CA GLU A 55 8.68 -8.04 -8.26
C GLU A 55 8.28 -9.50 -8.11
N ASP A 56 7.92 -9.91 -6.91
CA ASP A 56 7.61 -11.30 -6.58
C ASP A 56 6.11 -11.57 -6.45
N LEU A 57 5.29 -10.54 -6.61
CA LEU A 57 3.85 -10.68 -6.42
C LEU A 57 3.20 -11.47 -7.56
N ASP A 58 2.60 -12.59 -7.23
CA ASP A 58 2.00 -13.52 -8.17
C ASP A 58 0.64 -14.02 -7.67
N PRO A 59 -0.19 -14.54 -8.59
CA PRO A 59 -1.43 -15.23 -8.17
C PRO A 59 -1.13 -16.36 -7.17
N GLY A 60 -1.95 -16.45 -6.15
CA GLY A 60 -1.76 -17.40 -5.05
C GLY A 60 -1.11 -16.77 -3.81
N ASP A 61 -0.50 -15.61 -3.93
CA ASP A 61 0.09 -14.94 -2.78
C ASP A 61 -0.97 -14.48 -1.79
N HIS A 62 -0.59 -14.55 -0.53
CA HIS A 62 -1.47 -14.16 0.58
C HIS A 62 -1.19 -12.75 1.06
N GLY A 63 -2.22 -12.10 1.52
CA GLY A 63 -2.15 -10.80 2.15
C GLY A 63 -3.43 -10.50 2.89
N ILE A 64 -3.68 -9.23 3.09
CA ILE A 64 -4.89 -8.78 3.77
C ILE A 64 -5.60 -7.71 2.95
N CYS A 65 -6.92 -7.65 3.05
CA CYS A 65 -7.68 -6.49 2.62
C CYS A 65 -7.89 -5.58 3.82
N VAL A 66 -7.72 -4.30 3.61
CA VAL A 66 -7.93 -3.28 4.63
C VAL A 66 -8.86 -2.20 4.11
N ILE A 67 -9.53 -1.53 5.03
CA ILE A 67 -10.38 -0.39 4.72
C ILE A 67 -9.57 0.88 4.93
N VAL A 68 -9.62 1.78 3.97
CA VAL A 68 -8.89 3.04 4.02
C VAL A 68 -9.67 4.06 4.84
N LEU A 69 -9.09 4.51 5.93
CA LEU A 69 -9.68 5.50 6.83
C LEU A 69 -9.27 6.92 6.49
N ALA A 70 -8.03 7.11 6.07
CA ALA A 70 -7.50 8.41 5.69
C ALA A 70 -6.30 8.24 4.77
N THR A 71 -6.08 9.21 3.90
CA THR A 71 -4.91 9.25 3.03
C THR A 71 -4.33 10.66 3.02
N SER A 72 -3.01 10.75 2.87
CA SER A 72 -2.31 12.02 2.71
C SER A 72 -1.10 11.80 1.82
N VAL A 73 -0.98 12.57 0.77
CA VAL A 73 0.16 12.54 -0.13
C VAL A 73 0.86 13.88 -0.04
N SER A 74 2.16 13.89 0.19
CA SER A 74 2.94 15.11 0.28
C SER A 74 4.20 15.01 -0.55
N MET A 75 4.66 16.16 -1.04
CA MET A 75 5.90 16.27 -1.75
C MET A 75 6.83 17.15 -0.93
N LYS A 76 8.01 16.61 -0.59
CA LYS A 76 9.01 17.36 0.15
C LYS A 76 10.18 17.69 -0.75
N ARG A 77 10.62 18.94 -0.68
CA ARG A 77 11.84 19.39 -1.30
C ARG A 77 12.98 19.21 -0.31
N MET A 78 13.99 18.46 -0.70
CA MET A 78 15.16 18.25 0.13
C MET A 78 16.38 18.85 -0.56
N VAL A 79 17.21 19.54 0.23
CA VAL A 79 18.49 20.08 -0.24
C VAL A 79 19.57 19.24 0.39
N GLU A 80 20.38 18.58 -0.43
CA GLU A 80 21.50 17.80 0.03
C GLU A 80 22.80 18.43 -0.42
N PHE A 81 23.77 18.53 0.50
CA PHE A 81 25.10 18.99 0.15
C PHE A 81 25.93 17.81 -0.32
N ALA A 82 26.39 17.90 -1.54
CA ALA A 82 27.32 16.93 -2.11
C ALA A 82 28.65 17.64 -2.40
N HIS A 83 29.76 17.07 -1.94
CA HIS A 83 31.10 17.56 -2.24
C HIS A 83 31.37 19.05 -1.91
N GLY A 84 31.02 19.45 -0.72
CA GLY A 84 31.45 20.75 -0.15
C GLY A 84 30.82 21.99 -0.74
N ALA A 85 30.83 22.20 -2.01
CA ALA A 85 30.36 23.44 -2.64
C ALA A 85 29.06 23.28 -3.43
N TYR A 86 28.61 22.07 -3.64
CA TYR A 86 27.42 21.80 -4.44
C TYR A 86 26.30 21.26 -3.56
N TYR A 87 25.09 21.73 -3.81
CA TYR A 87 23.91 21.15 -3.22
C TYR A 87 22.96 20.72 -4.34
N GLU A 88 22.27 19.62 -4.10
CA GLU A 88 21.23 19.14 -4.99
C GLU A 88 19.88 19.30 -4.34
N GLU A 89 18.95 19.88 -5.07
CA GLU A 89 17.55 19.88 -4.68
C GLU A 89 16.91 18.61 -5.19
N ARG A 90 16.34 17.82 -4.28
CA ARG A 90 15.57 16.63 -4.64
C ARG A 90 14.15 16.77 -4.15
N GLU A 91 13.20 16.43 -5.02
CA GLU A 91 11.83 16.31 -4.62
C GLU A 91 11.56 14.87 -4.20
N ARG A 92 11.01 14.69 -3.01
CA ARG A 92 10.64 13.40 -2.49
C ARG A 92 9.15 13.35 -2.27
N MET A 93 8.48 12.39 -2.91
CA MET A 93 7.09 12.10 -2.61
C MET A 93 7.02 11.15 -1.42
N SER A 94 6.12 11.45 -0.51
CA SER A 94 5.77 10.54 0.57
C SER A 94 4.26 10.52 0.72
N ALA A 95 3.74 9.42 1.21
CA ALA A 95 2.32 9.29 1.46
C ALA A 95 2.09 8.59 2.80
N ARG A 96 0.97 8.91 3.43
CA ARG A 96 0.51 8.23 4.63
C ARG A 96 -0.87 7.70 4.40
N ILE A 97 -1.11 6.51 4.88
CA ILE A 97 -2.41 5.89 4.78
C ILE A 97 -2.78 5.31 6.14
N GLN A 98 -3.96 5.62 6.61
CA GLN A 98 -4.51 5.02 7.82
C GLN A 98 -5.52 3.98 7.42
N VAL A 99 -5.36 2.78 7.93
CA VAL A 99 -6.16 1.63 7.53
C VAL A 99 -6.55 0.77 8.72
N LYS A 100 -7.61 -0.01 8.54
CA LYS A 100 -7.98 -1.06 9.49
C LYS A 100 -8.22 -2.38 8.76
N TYR A 101 -8.00 -3.47 9.46
CA TYR A 101 -8.15 -4.82 8.91
C TYR A 101 -9.60 -5.11 8.52
N CYS A 102 -9.77 -5.74 7.37
CA CYS A 102 -11.07 -6.22 6.92
C CYS A 102 -11.09 -7.74 6.82
N ALA A 103 -10.20 -8.32 6.01
CA ALA A 103 -10.20 -9.76 5.76
C ALA A 103 -8.85 -10.25 5.26
N SER A 104 -8.58 -11.53 5.46
CA SER A 104 -7.49 -12.19 4.76
C SER A 104 -7.85 -12.36 3.29
N SER A 105 -6.87 -12.31 2.41
CA SER A 105 -7.09 -12.32 0.98
C SER A 105 -6.02 -13.10 0.26
N VAL A 106 -6.37 -13.62 -0.91
CA VAL A 106 -5.47 -14.32 -1.80
C VAL A 106 -5.54 -13.65 -3.17
N VAL A 107 -4.39 -13.41 -3.77
CA VAL A 107 -4.31 -12.79 -5.09
C VAL A 107 -4.73 -13.79 -6.16
N ARG A 108 -5.63 -13.37 -7.04
CA ARG A 108 -6.01 -14.13 -8.23
C ARG A 108 -5.30 -13.64 -9.47
N GLU A 109 -5.20 -12.34 -9.65
CA GLU A 109 -4.51 -11.71 -10.78
C GLU A 109 -3.82 -10.45 -10.33
N VAL A 110 -2.71 -10.12 -11.00
CA VAL A 110 -1.93 -8.92 -10.74
C VAL A 110 -1.91 -8.05 -11.99
N TYR A 111 -2.20 -6.77 -11.83
CA TYR A 111 -2.18 -5.79 -12.90
C TYR A 111 -1.14 -4.71 -12.58
N ARG A 112 -0.17 -4.53 -13.47
CA ARG A 112 0.89 -3.53 -13.30
C ARG A 112 0.90 -2.59 -14.48
N GLU A 113 0.99 -1.29 -14.20
CA GLU A 113 1.09 -0.27 -15.24
C GLU A 113 2.51 0.30 -15.25
N GLY A 114 3.39 -0.31 -16.03
CA GLY A 114 4.80 0.10 -16.11
C GLY A 114 5.63 -0.30 -14.90
N VAL A 115 6.88 0.15 -14.87
CA VAL A 115 7.83 -0.23 -13.82
C VAL A 115 7.56 0.50 -12.51
N PHE A 116 7.16 1.78 -12.59
CA PHE A 116 6.89 2.60 -11.42
C PHE A 116 5.42 3.01 -11.30
N GLY A 117 4.57 2.44 -12.10
CA GLY A 117 3.15 2.76 -12.11
C GLY A 117 2.36 2.06 -11.02
N PRO A 118 1.07 2.35 -10.95
CA PRO A 118 0.22 1.74 -9.94
C PRO A 118 0.07 0.23 -10.15
N THR A 119 -0.10 -0.47 -9.04
CA THR A 119 -0.39 -1.91 -9.04
C THR A 119 -1.78 -2.13 -8.48
N SER A 120 -2.55 -2.99 -9.12
CA SER A 120 -3.83 -3.44 -8.60
C SER A 120 -3.91 -4.96 -8.71
N VAL A 121 -4.79 -5.54 -7.94
CA VAL A 121 -4.96 -7.00 -7.90
C VAL A 121 -6.43 -7.35 -7.89
N GLU A 122 -6.75 -8.51 -8.44
CA GLU A 122 -8.01 -9.18 -8.22
C GLU A 122 -7.81 -10.15 -7.06
N VAL A 123 -8.63 -10.07 -6.02
CA VAL A 123 -8.48 -10.88 -4.81
C VAL A 123 -9.72 -11.63 -4.42
N LEU A 124 -9.50 -12.74 -3.72
CA LEU A 124 -10.55 -13.47 -3.03
C LEU A 124 -10.40 -13.18 -1.54
N LYS A 125 -11.48 -12.76 -0.90
CA LYS A 125 -11.54 -12.59 0.55
C LYS A 125 -11.88 -13.93 1.17
N SER A 126 -11.08 -14.37 2.14
CA SER A 126 -11.26 -15.69 2.72
C SER A 126 -12.03 -15.74 4.01
N CYS A 127 -12.34 -14.62 4.64
CA CYS A 127 -13.08 -14.69 5.88
C CYS A 127 -13.94 -13.51 6.14
N CYS A 128 -14.58 -13.07 5.14
CA CYS A 128 -15.32 -11.85 5.27
C CYS A 128 -16.67 -12.03 5.81
N TYR A 129 -17.10 -13.22 6.13
CA TYR A 129 -18.42 -13.33 6.50
C TYR A 129 -18.59 -13.86 7.76
N HIS A 130 -17.77 -14.04 8.42
CA HIS A 130 -18.07 -14.43 9.64
C HIS A 130 -18.94 -13.49 10.20
N ALA A 131 -19.95 -13.63 9.92
CA ALA A 131 -21.06 -13.06 10.45
C ALA A 131 -20.92 -12.02 11.34
N GLY A 132 -20.20 -11.63 11.09
CA GLY A 132 -20.13 -10.70 12.06
C GLY A 132 -20.02 -9.97 12.23
#